data_45791830cc0f704ecbba05026edbf39b
#
_entry.id   45791830cc0f704ecbba05026edbf39b
#
_cell.length_a   1.000
_cell.length_b   1.000
_cell.length_c   1.000
_cell.angle_alpha   90.00
_cell.angle_beta   90.00
_cell.angle_gamma   90.00
#
_symmetry.space_group_name_H-M   'P 1'
#
loop_
_entity.id
_entity.type
_entity.pdbx_description
1 polymer ?
#
loop_
_entity_poly.entity_id
_entity_poly.type
_entity_poly.pdbx_seq_one_letter_code
_entity_poly.pdbx_strand_id
1 'polypeptide(L)'
;TTAAEIAKRYIAEYKTDAHGLNVMDADVHPTVTNCMDLIIDIVKKLVDSGHAYAADNGDVYFRTSSFPEYGKLSGQPIEELQAGARIDINDGKDFAVWKAAKPGEPYWDSPWGKGRPGWHIECSAMSCHYLGETFDLHCGGQDLIFPHHENEIAQSEAANGKPFAHYWMHNGYINIDNKKMSKSLGNFFTA
;
A
#
# COMPACT_ATOMS: atom_id res chain seq x y z
N THR A 1 -25.13 -2.35 7.79
CA THR A 1 -24.19 -1.30 7.39
C THR A 1 -23.19 -1.93 6.42
N THR A 2 -23.06 -1.36 5.23
CA THR A 2 -22.11 -1.82 4.20
C THR A 2 -20.71 -1.22 4.42
N ALA A 3 -19.69 -1.82 3.82
CA ALA A 3 -18.33 -1.28 3.84
C ALA A 3 -18.27 0.15 3.26
N ALA A 4 -19.05 0.42 2.19
CA ALA A 4 -19.12 1.73 1.55
C ALA A 4 -19.74 2.80 2.48
N GLU A 5 -20.80 2.47 3.23
CA GLU A 5 -21.39 3.37 4.22
C GLU A 5 -20.42 3.70 5.35
N ILE A 6 -19.67 2.71 5.83
CA ILE A 6 -18.65 2.88 6.86
C ILE A 6 -17.55 3.80 6.33
N ALA A 7 -17.02 3.53 5.13
CA ALA A 7 -15.99 4.36 4.52
C ALA A 7 -16.43 5.82 4.36
N LYS A 8 -17.65 6.05 3.83
CA LYS A 8 -18.20 7.40 3.68
C LYS A 8 -18.30 8.15 5.00
N ARG A 9 -18.75 7.49 6.06
CA ARG A 9 -18.84 8.07 7.39
C ARG A 9 -17.46 8.50 7.91
N TYR A 10 -16.48 7.60 7.89
CA TYR A 10 -15.17 7.89 8.45
C TYR A 10 -14.33 8.84 7.60
N ILE A 11 -14.56 8.94 6.28
CA ILE A 11 -13.99 10.00 5.45
C ILE A 11 -14.50 11.37 5.92
N ALA A 12 -15.78 11.50 6.24
CA ALA A 12 -16.35 12.75 6.73
C ALA A 12 -15.80 13.12 8.12
N GLU A 13 -15.71 12.14 9.04
CA GLU A 13 -15.11 12.33 10.36
C GLU A 13 -13.64 12.77 10.24
N TYR A 14 -12.83 12.07 9.43
CA TYR A 14 -11.43 12.44 9.18
C TYR A 14 -11.28 13.90 8.73
N LYS A 15 -12.09 14.34 7.77
CA LYS A 15 -12.02 15.73 7.29
C LYS A 15 -12.36 16.73 8.39
N THR A 16 -13.35 16.44 9.22
CA THR A 16 -13.72 17.28 10.35
C THR A 16 -12.57 17.41 11.35
N ASP A 17 -11.96 16.28 11.71
CA ASP A 17 -10.86 16.24 12.67
C ASP A 17 -9.60 16.93 12.12
N ALA A 18 -9.26 16.67 10.86
CA ALA A 18 -8.12 17.30 10.18
C ALA A 18 -8.26 18.83 10.14
N HIS A 19 -9.44 19.34 9.78
CA HIS A 19 -9.72 20.79 9.81
C HIS A 19 -9.65 21.35 11.22
N GLY A 20 -10.14 20.63 12.22
CA GLY A 20 -10.05 21.01 13.64
C GLY A 20 -8.60 21.18 14.11
N LEU A 21 -7.69 20.42 13.53
CA LEU A 21 -6.24 20.51 13.78
C LEU A 21 -5.49 21.50 12.85
N ASN A 22 -6.21 22.29 12.07
CA ASN A 22 -5.65 23.21 11.06
C ASN A 22 -4.80 22.51 9.98
N VAL A 23 -5.10 21.25 9.66
CA VAL A 23 -4.50 20.57 8.52
C VAL A 23 -5.18 21.06 7.25
N MET A 24 -4.39 21.60 6.31
CA MET A 24 -4.88 22.04 5.01
C MET A 24 -5.34 20.83 4.19
N ASP A 25 -6.40 21.03 3.39
CA ASP A 25 -6.81 20.02 2.43
C ASP A 25 -5.69 19.75 1.41
N ALA A 26 -5.53 18.50 1.03
CA ALA A 26 -4.74 18.15 -0.14
C ALA A 26 -5.48 18.56 -1.43
N ASP A 27 -4.73 18.87 -2.49
CA ASP A 27 -5.31 19.19 -3.80
C ASP A 27 -6.14 18.01 -4.36
N VAL A 28 -5.72 16.79 -4.04
CA VAL A 28 -6.41 15.56 -4.45
C VAL A 28 -6.54 14.61 -3.26
N HIS A 29 -7.76 14.13 -3.03
CA HIS A 29 -8.09 13.06 -2.09
C HIS A 29 -8.59 11.83 -2.87
N PRO A 30 -7.71 11.00 -3.44
CA PRO A 30 -8.14 9.84 -4.21
C PRO A 30 -8.76 8.78 -3.31
N THR A 31 -9.69 8.02 -3.87
CA THR A 31 -10.24 6.83 -3.20
C THR A 31 -9.93 5.59 -4.01
N VAL A 32 -9.58 4.51 -3.35
CA VAL A 32 -9.25 3.22 -3.99
C VAL A 32 -10.37 2.75 -4.91
N THR A 33 -11.62 2.91 -4.47
CA THR A 33 -12.81 2.50 -5.24
C THR A 33 -12.99 3.24 -6.55
N ASN A 34 -12.50 4.49 -6.65
CA ASN A 34 -12.54 5.28 -7.88
C ASN A 34 -11.30 5.10 -8.76
N CYS A 35 -10.28 4.42 -8.25
CA CYS A 35 -8.99 4.21 -8.92
C CYS A 35 -8.75 2.74 -9.28
N MET A 36 -9.79 1.91 -9.28
CA MET A 36 -9.63 0.47 -9.45
C MET A 36 -9.02 0.09 -10.81
N ASP A 37 -9.41 0.76 -11.88
CA ASP A 37 -8.86 0.52 -13.21
C ASP A 37 -7.35 0.81 -13.24
N LEU A 38 -6.90 1.91 -12.60
CA LEU A 38 -5.48 2.26 -12.49
C LEU A 38 -4.69 1.19 -11.73
N ILE A 39 -5.30 0.64 -10.68
CA ILE A 39 -4.68 -0.41 -9.86
C ILE A 39 -4.55 -1.70 -10.69
N ILE A 40 -5.60 -2.10 -11.39
CA ILE A 40 -5.57 -3.30 -12.25
C ILE A 40 -4.52 -3.12 -13.36
N ASP A 41 -4.41 -1.94 -13.94
CA ASP A 41 -3.45 -1.65 -15.00
C ASP A 41 -2.00 -1.78 -14.53
N ILE A 42 -1.66 -1.27 -13.33
CA ILE A 42 -0.29 -1.41 -12.80
C ILE A 42 0.01 -2.87 -12.43
N VAL A 43 -0.94 -3.60 -11.85
CA VAL A 43 -0.77 -5.03 -11.57
C VAL A 43 -0.54 -5.81 -12.87
N LYS A 44 -1.30 -5.47 -13.92
CA LYS A 44 -1.12 -6.09 -15.24
C LYS A 44 0.27 -5.80 -15.82
N LYS A 45 0.76 -4.56 -15.76
CA LYS A 45 2.14 -4.24 -16.16
C LYS A 45 3.17 -5.10 -15.42
N LEU A 46 3.00 -5.29 -14.11
CA LEU A 46 3.91 -6.12 -13.30
C LEU A 46 3.87 -7.60 -13.71
N VAL A 47 2.70 -8.12 -14.04
CA VAL A 47 2.56 -9.51 -14.53
C VAL A 47 3.18 -9.66 -15.92
N ASP A 48 2.86 -8.73 -16.84
CA ASP A 48 3.34 -8.77 -18.22
C ASP A 48 4.89 -8.64 -18.29
N SER A 49 5.49 -7.91 -17.35
CA SER A 49 6.96 -7.74 -17.23
C SER A 49 7.65 -8.85 -16.42
N GLY A 50 6.91 -9.80 -15.83
CA GLY A 50 7.45 -10.90 -15.05
C GLY A 50 7.83 -10.58 -13.61
N HIS A 51 7.52 -9.34 -13.14
CA HIS A 51 7.71 -8.94 -11.75
C HIS A 51 6.61 -9.43 -10.82
N ALA A 52 5.47 -9.83 -11.36
CA ALA A 52 4.39 -10.45 -10.60
C ALA A 52 3.87 -11.71 -11.31
N TYR A 53 3.16 -12.56 -10.58
CA TYR A 53 2.58 -13.78 -11.11
C TYR A 53 1.23 -14.08 -10.47
N ALA A 54 0.32 -14.65 -11.25
CA ALA A 54 -0.96 -15.14 -10.76
C ALA A 54 -0.78 -16.55 -10.16
N ALA A 55 -1.38 -16.76 -9.00
CA ALA A 55 -1.46 -18.06 -8.35
C ALA A 55 -2.78 -18.76 -8.67
N ASP A 56 -2.84 -20.09 -8.47
CA ASP A 56 -4.01 -20.92 -8.79
C ASP A 56 -5.27 -20.52 -7.99
N ASN A 57 -5.10 -19.88 -6.84
CA ASN A 57 -6.19 -19.39 -5.99
C ASN A 57 -6.80 -18.05 -6.45
N GLY A 58 -6.26 -17.45 -7.53
CA GLY A 58 -6.69 -16.15 -8.05
C GLY A 58 -6.01 -14.93 -7.40
N ASP A 59 -5.10 -15.13 -6.46
CA ASP A 59 -4.23 -14.07 -5.96
C ASP A 59 -3.13 -13.75 -6.98
N VAL A 60 -2.62 -12.51 -6.93
CA VAL A 60 -1.42 -12.11 -7.68
C VAL A 60 -0.37 -11.62 -6.73
N TYR A 61 0.85 -12.15 -6.85
CA TYR A 61 1.97 -11.83 -5.98
C TYR A 61 3.08 -11.11 -6.75
N PHE A 62 3.67 -10.11 -6.11
CA PHE A 62 4.92 -9.52 -6.56
C PHE A 62 6.08 -10.45 -6.19
N ARG A 63 6.93 -10.74 -7.16
CA ARG A 63 8.12 -11.57 -6.99
C ARG A 63 9.28 -10.70 -6.48
N THR A 64 9.51 -10.70 -5.18
CA THR A 64 10.52 -9.86 -4.53
C THR A 64 11.92 -10.07 -5.11
N SER A 65 12.28 -11.32 -5.44
CA SER A 65 13.56 -11.67 -6.07
C SER A 65 13.75 -11.09 -7.47
N SER A 66 12.69 -10.61 -8.12
CA SER A 66 12.78 -9.96 -9.44
C SER A 66 13.20 -8.49 -9.39
N PHE A 67 13.27 -7.91 -8.18
CA PHE A 67 13.68 -6.52 -7.94
C PHE A 67 14.95 -6.49 -7.08
N PRO A 68 16.15 -6.44 -7.69
CA PRO A 68 17.43 -6.56 -6.96
C PRO A 68 17.67 -5.47 -5.92
N GLU A 69 17.04 -4.30 -6.08
CA GLU A 69 17.17 -3.17 -5.15
C GLU A 69 16.18 -3.23 -3.96
N TYR A 70 15.43 -4.33 -3.81
CA TYR A 70 14.53 -4.48 -2.68
C TYR A 70 15.26 -4.36 -1.35
N GLY A 71 14.76 -3.53 -0.45
CA GLY A 71 15.41 -3.22 0.83
C GLY A 71 16.22 -1.92 0.83
N LYS A 72 16.29 -1.19 -0.30
CA LYS A 72 17.09 0.03 -0.41
C LYS A 72 16.65 1.18 0.49
N LEU A 73 15.36 1.24 0.84
CA LEU A 73 14.82 2.25 1.76
C LEU A 73 14.98 1.82 3.21
N SER A 74 14.60 0.58 3.52
CA SER A 74 14.58 0.05 4.88
C SER A 74 15.95 -0.40 5.39
N GLY A 75 16.91 -0.63 4.49
CA GLY A 75 18.19 -1.24 4.82
C GLY A 75 18.10 -2.73 5.17
N GLN A 76 16.97 -3.38 4.88
CA GLN A 76 16.74 -4.80 5.17
C GLN A 76 17.02 -5.64 3.92
N PRO A 77 18.10 -6.44 3.89
CA PRO A 77 18.36 -7.32 2.76
C PRO A 77 17.29 -8.43 2.69
N ILE A 78 16.96 -8.86 1.47
CA ILE A 78 15.94 -9.88 1.21
C ILE A 78 16.21 -11.17 2.00
N GLU A 79 17.48 -11.53 2.18
CA GLU A 79 17.90 -12.76 2.86
C GLU A 79 17.51 -12.78 4.35
N GLU A 80 17.44 -11.60 4.98
CA GLU A 80 17.12 -11.45 6.40
C GLU A 80 15.62 -11.28 6.66
N LEU A 81 14.81 -11.17 5.61
CA LEU A 81 13.36 -11.11 5.77
C LEU A 81 12.87 -12.43 6.37
N GLN A 82 12.43 -12.37 7.63
CA GLN A 82 11.85 -13.53 8.27
C GLN A 82 10.56 -13.92 7.56
N ALA A 83 10.54 -15.16 7.09
CA ALA A 83 9.33 -15.82 6.67
C ALA A 83 8.37 -15.83 7.86
N GLY A 84 7.32 -15.02 7.88
CA GLY A 84 6.40 -15.07 9.01
C GLY A 84 5.39 -13.95 9.13
N ALA A 85 5.66 -12.78 8.65
CA ALA A 85 4.75 -11.68 8.95
C ALA A 85 3.49 -11.63 8.07
N ARG A 86 3.50 -12.13 6.85
CA ARG A 86 2.33 -12.23 5.93
C ARG A 86 2.73 -12.93 4.65
N ILE A 87 3.01 -14.20 4.72
CA ILE A 87 3.49 -14.97 3.60
C ILE A 87 2.36 -15.72 2.99
N ASP A 88 2.21 -15.51 1.72
CA ASP A 88 1.57 -16.47 0.87
C ASP A 88 2.52 -16.77 -0.30
N ILE A 89 3.11 -17.97 -0.24
CA ILE A 89 3.57 -18.75 -1.38
C ILE A 89 4.95 -18.43 -1.99
N ASN A 90 5.69 -19.46 -2.28
CA ASN A 90 6.94 -19.78 -2.96
C ASN A 90 8.26 -19.51 -2.22
N ASP A 91 8.55 -18.34 -1.66
CA ASP A 91 9.79 -18.10 -0.92
C ASP A 91 9.55 -17.42 0.44
N GLY A 92 8.30 -17.28 0.83
CA GLY A 92 7.98 -16.59 2.07
C GLY A 92 8.28 -15.09 2.08
N LYS A 93 8.61 -14.50 0.93
CA LYS A 93 9.05 -13.12 0.78
C LYS A 93 8.22 -12.32 -0.21
N ASP A 94 7.51 -13.00 -1.11
CA ASP A 94 6.61 -12.38 -2.07
C ASP A 94 5.38 -11.81 -1.37
N PHE A 95 4.82 -10.73 -1.88
CA PHE A 95 3.68 -10.05 -1.27
C PHE A 95 2.55 -9.85 -2.27
N ALA A 96 1.31 -9.88 -1.78
CA ALA A 96 0.13 -9.80 -2.63
C ALA A 96 -0.10 -8.40 -3.17
N VAL A 97 -0.25 -8.28 -4.49
CA VAL A 97 -0.69 -7.07 -5.20
C VAL A 97 -2.16 -7.12 -5.59
N TRP A 98 -2.72 -8.32 -5.73
CA TRP A 98 -4.15 -8.56 -5.90
C TRP A 98 -4.56 -9.79 -5.08
N LYS A 99 -5.71 -9.73 -4.42
CA LYS A 99 -6.24 -10.82 -3.59
C LYS A 99 -7.58 -11.27 -4.10
N ALA A 100 -7.75 -12.57 -4.33
CA ALA A 100 -9.02 -13.16 -4.65
C ALA A 100 -10.07 -12.87 -3.58
N ALA A 101 -11.28 -12.57 -3.99
CA ALA A 101 -12.37 -12.22 -3.08
C ALA A 101 -12.81 -13.44 -2.27
N LYS A 102 -12.98 -13.22 -0.96
CA LYS A 102 -13.64 -14.19 -0.07
C LYS A 102 -15.13 -13.92 -0.01
N PRO A 103 -15.95 -14.92 0.34
CA PRO A 103 -17.37 -14.71 0.52
C PRO A 103 -17.69 -13.55 1.48
N GLY A 104 -18.51 -12.60 1.02
CA GLY A 104 -18.91 -11.43 1.81
C GLY A 104 -17.95 -10.23 1.77
N GLU A 105 -16.79 -10.34 1.13
CA GLU A 105 -15.89 -9.20 0.91
C GLU A 105 -16.34 -8.37 -0.31
N PRO A 106 -16.10 -7.05 -0.31
CA PRO A 106 -16.16 -6.25 -1.53
C PRO A 106 -15.18 -6.79 -2.58
N TYR A 107 -15.59 -6.78 -3.84
CA TYR A 107 -14.75 -7.25 -4.92
C TYR A 107 -14.98 -6.44 -6.20
N TRP A 108 -13.99 -6.51 -7.09
CA TRP A 108 -14.01 -5.97 -8.44
C TRP A 108 -13.58 -7.06 -9.43
N ASP A 109 -14.08 -6.97 -10.65
CA ASP A 109 -13.67 -7.87 -11.72
C ASP A 109 -12.26 -7.52 -12.20
N SER A 110 -11.44 -8.53 -12.46
CA SER A 110 -10.07 -8.37 -12.95
C SER A 110 -9.71 -9.52 -13.91
N PRO A 111 -8.59 -9.43 -14.65
CA PRO A 111 -8.10 -10.54 -15.47
C PRO A 111 -7.83 -11.83 -14.69
N TRP A 112 -7.62 -11.74 -13.39
CA TRP A 112 -7.33 -12.89 -12.50
C TRP A 112 -8.57 -13.38 -11.75
N GLY A 113 -9.73 -12.81 -12.04
CA GLY A 113 -10.99 -13.11 -11.39
C GLY A 113 -11.44 -12.01 -10.41
N LYS A 114 -12.52 -12.30 -9.68
CA LYS A 114 -13.07 -11.39 -8.68
C LYS A 114 -12.12 -11.24 -7.50
N GLY A 115 -11.77 -10.01 -7.15
CA GLY A 115 -10.81 -9.77 -6.09
C GLY A 115 -10.77 -8.31 -5.64
N ARG A 116 -9.76 -7.99 -4.87
CA ARG A 116 -9.45 -6.66 -4.36
C ARG A 116 -7.96 -6.41 -4.37
N PRO A 117 -7.51 -5.15 -4.38
CA PRO A 117 -6.09 -4.83 -4.37
C PRO A 117 -5.40 -5.31 -3.09
N GLY A 118 -4.11 -5.59 -3.21
CA GLY A 118 -3.20 -5.61 -2.07
C GLY A 118 -3.04 -4.21 -1.49
N TRP A 119 -2.63 -4.12 -0.23
CA TRP A 119 -2.56 -2.81 0.45
C TRP A 119 -1.58 -1.82 -0.19
N HIS A 120 -0.42 -2.32 -0.66
CA HIS A 120 0.67 -1.45 -1.14
C HIS A 120 0.44 -0.93 -2.55
N ILE A 121 -0.22 -1.71 -3.41
CA ILE A 121 -0.44 -1.35 -4.82
C ILE A 121 -1.39 -0.18 -5.00
N GLU A 122 -2.27 0.06 -4.02
CA GLU A 122 -3.19 1.18 -4.01
C GLU A 122 -2.43 2.51 -4.07
N CYS A 123 -1.46 2.68 -3.17
CA CYS A 123 -0.64 3.89 -3.12
C CYS A 123 0.25 4.03 -4.36
N SER A 124 0.89 2.95 -4.82
CA SER A 124 1.70 2.97 -6.05
C SER A 124 0.88 3.45 -7.25
N ALA A 125 -0.30 2.89 -7.46
CA ALA A 125 -1.14 3.25 -8.61
C ALA A 125 -1.63 4.71 -8.54
N MET A 126 -2.13 5.12 -7.38
CA MET A 126 -2.66 6.47 -7.19
C MET A 126 -1.57 7.53 -7.25
N SER A 127 -0.42 7.31 -6.61
CA SER A 127 0.70 8.25 -6.65
C SER A 127 1.24 8.41 -8.07
N CYS A 128 1.47 7.32 -8.80
CA CYS A 128 1.94 7.38 -10.18
C CYS A 128 0.95 8.13 -11.09
N HIS A 129 -0.35 7.99 -10.85
CA HIS A 129 -1.36 8.65 -11.66
C HIS A 129 -1.43 10.16 -11.42
N TYR A 130 -1.48 10.59 -10.16
CA TYR A 130 -1.71 11.99 -9.80
C TYR A 130 -0.44 12.84 -9.74
N LEU A 131 0.71 12.22 -9.41
CA LEU A 131 1.97 12.91 -9.19
C LEU A 131 3.01 12.60 -10.29
N GLY A 132 2.75 11.60 -11.14
CA GLY A 132 3.68 11.12 -12.15
C GLY A 132 4.47 9.90 -11.67
N GLU A 133 5.21 9.30 -12.61
CA GLU A 133 5.99 8.07 -12.35
C GLU A 133 7.14 8.31 -11.35
N THR A 134 7.60 9.55 -11.26
CA THR A 134 8.59 10.03 -10.28
C THR A 134 8.08 11.35 -9.70
N PHE A 135 8.06 11.49 -8.39
CA PHE A 135 7.66 12.72 -7.72
C PHE A 135 8.65 13.13 -6.63
N ASP A 136 8.50 14.34 -6.08
CA ASP A 136 9.52 14.94 -5.24
C ASP A 136 9.64 14.29 -3.86
N LEU A 137 8.52 14.16 -3.14
CA LEU A 137 8.55 13.79 -1.73
C LEU A 137 7.44 12.81 -1.37
N HIS A 138 7.81 11.68 -0.77
CA HIS A 138 6.90 10.71 -0.16
C HIS A 138 7.03 10.71 1.35
N CYS A 139 5.92 10.84 2.05
CA CYS A 139 5.89 10.96 3.50
C CYS A 139 5.07 9.87 4.16
N GLY A 140 5.37 9.56 5.42
CA GLY A 140 4.56 8.65 6.23
C GLY A 140 5.11 8.44 7.63
N GLY A 141 4.48 7.58 8.41
CA GLY A 141 5.00 7.13 9.70
C GLY A 141 6.19 6.19 9.52
N GLN A 142 7.07 6.15 10.50
CA GLN A 142 8.24 5.24 10.47
C GLN A 142 7.87 3.75 10.39
N ASP A 143 6.67 3.38 10.79
CA ASP A 143 6.14 2.03 10.68
C ASP A 143 5.76 1.64 9.24
N LEU A 144 5.68 2.61 8.33
CA LEU A 144 5.44 2.38 6.91
C LEU A 144 6.73 2.16 6.12
N ILE A 145 7.92 2.48 6.67
CA ILE A 145 9.19 2.26 5.97
C ILE A 145 9.23 0.82 5.45
N PHE A 146 8.94 -0.13 6.33
CA PHE A 146 8.87 -1.53 5.99
C PHE A 146 7.60 -2.19 6.61
N PRO A 147 6.84 -2.98 5.83
CA PRO A 147 7.08 -3.30 4.41
C PRO A 147 6.42 -2.33 3.42
N HIS A 148 5.60 -1.34 3.86
CA HIS A 148 4.68 -0.62 2.98
C HIS A 148 5.40 0.21 1.91
N HIS A 149 6.25 1.16 2.30
CA HIS A 149 6.97 2.02 1.36
C HIS A 149 8.03 1.26 0.55
N GLU A 150 8.67 0.26 1.14
CA GLU A 150 9.58 -0.61 0.39
C GLU A 150 8.85 -1.35 -0.73
N ASN A 151 7.64 -1.85 -0.46
CA ASN A 151 6.81 -2.52 -1.44
C ASN A 151 6.28 -1.54 -2.51
N GLU A 152 5.96 -0.30 -2.14
CA GLU A 152 5.59 0.73 -3.11
C GLU A 152 6.73 1.05 -4.08
N ILE A 153 7.96 1.16 -3.59
CA ILE A 153 9.15 1.32 -4.42
C ILE A 153 9.27 0.18 -5.42
N ALA A 154 9.24 -1.06 -4.91
CA ALA A 154 9.41 -2.23 -5.75
C ALA A 154 8.35 -2.30 -6.86
N GLN A 155 7.08 -2.08 -6.51
CA GLN A 155 5.97 -2.07 -7.46
C GLN A 155 6.09 -0.97 -8.52
N SER A 156 6.34 0.26 -8.07
CA SER A 156 6.33 1.43 -8.95
C SER A 156 7.55 1.44 -9.87
N GLU A 157 8.72 1.14 -9.34
CA GLU A 157 9.95 1.15 -10.14
C GLU A 157 10.03 -0.05 -11.08
N ALA A 158 9.56 -1.23 -10.68
CA ALA A 158 9.45 -2.38 -11.58
C ALA A 158 8.43 -2.14 -12.72
N ALA A 159 7.33 -1.44 -12.45
CA ALA A 159 6.33 -1.14 -13.46
C ALA A 159 6.73 -0.03 -14.44
N ASN A 160 7.52 0.96 -13.99
CA ASN A 160 7.77 2.18 -14.76
C ASN A 160 9.24 2.35 -15.17
N GLY A 161 10.18 1.60 -14.59
CA GLY A 161 11.62 1.70 -14.89
C GLY A 161 12.26 3.03 -14.45
N LYS A 162 11.66 3.73 -13.48
CA LYS A 162 12.10 5.03 -12.99
C LYS A 162 12.03 5.06 -11.46
N PRO A 163 12.85 5.89 -10.78
CA PRO A 163 12.73 6.12 -9.35
C PRO A 163 11.31 6.56 -8.99
N PHE A 164 10.76 6.04 -7.91
CA PHE A 164 9.39 6.35 -7.48
C PHE A 164 9.29 7.73 -6.84
N ALA A 165 10.18 8.04 -5.88
CA ALA A 165 10.25 9.34 -5.24
C ALA A 165 11.71 9.78 -5.05
N HIS A 166 11.96 11.10 -5.13
CA HIS A 166 13.29 11.66 -4.91
C HIS A 166 13.67 11.68 -3.43
N TYR A 167 12.71 11.98 -2.57
CA TYR A 167 12.93 12.12 -1.13
C TYR A 167 11.87 11.33 -0.34
N TRP A 168 12.31 10.80 0.79
CA TRP A 168 11.46 10.07 1.74
C TRP A 168 11.55 10.74 3.11
N MET A 169 10.40 11.01 3.71
CA MET A 169 10.33 11.61 5.05
C MET A 169 9.41 10.81 5.96
N HIS A 170 9.95 10.39 7.12
CA HIS A 170 9.21 9.58 8.07
C HIS A 170 9.19 10.25 9.43
N ASN A 171 7.99 10.41 9.99
CA ASN A 171 7.81 10.89 11.36
C ASN A 171 7.78 9.72 12.35
N GLY A 172 8.21 10.00 13.57
CA GLY A 172 8.11 9.07 14.69
C GLY A 172 6.67 8.90 15.19
N TYR A 173 6.49 8.01 16.15
CA TYR A 173 5.20 7.81 16.81
C TYR A 173 4.89 8.91 17.82
N ILE A 174 3.61 9.20 18.01
CA ILE A 174 3.15 9.89 19.22
C ILE A 174 3.18 8.85 20.34
N ASN A 175 3.88 9.21 21.42
CA ASN A 175 4.04 8.35 22.58
C ASN A 175 3.27 8.92 23.78
N ILE A 176 2.60 8.06 24.51
CA ILE A 176 1.95 8.32 25.79
C ILE A 176 2.63 7.44 26.83
N ASP A 177 3.21 8.04 27.88
CA ASP A 177 3.94 7.34 28.92
C ASP A 177 5.01 6.35 28.37
N ASN A 178 5.82 6.83 27.42
CA ASN A 178 6.85 6.05 26.72
C ASN A 178 6.35 4.85 25.92
N LYS A 179 5.05 4.77 25.61
CA LYS A 179 4.46 3.74 24.75
C LYS A 179 3.83 4.36 23.53
N LYS A 180 3.95 3.69 22.38
CA LYS A 180 3.26 4.10 21.15
C LYS A 180 1.77 4.31 21.44
N MET A 181 1.23 5.47 21.07
CA MET A 181 -0.21 5.71 21.13
C MET A 181 -0.92 4.80 20.14
N SER A 182 -1.87 3.99 20.61
CA SER A 182 -2.63 3.08 19.75
C SER A 182 -4.02 2.76 20.30
N LYS A 183 -4.94 2.44 19.40
CA LYS A 183 -6.29 2.00 19.77
C LYS A 183 -6.26 0.69 20.58
N SER A 184 -5.39 -0.24 20.21
CA SER A 184 -5.27 -1.55 20.89
C SER A 184 -4.78 -1.44 22.33
N LEU A 185 -4.00 -0.42 22.65
CA LEU A 185 -3.54 -0.15 24.00
C LEU A 185 -4.50 0.72 24.83
N GLY A 186 -5.50 1.30 24.19
CA GLY A 186 -6.44 2.21 24.85
C GLY A 186 -5.83 3.51 25.37
N ASN A 187 -4.61 3.85 24.95
CA ASN A 187 -3.85 5.01 25.40
C ASN A 187 -3.87 6.14 24.36
N PHE A 188 -5.00 6.41 23.75
CA PHE A 188 -5.13 7.43 22.70
C PHE A 188 -6.08 8.55 23.12
N PHE A 189 -5.87 9.72 22.55
CA PHE A 189 -6.79 10.84 22.59
C PHE A 189 -7.45 11.01 21.22
N THR A 190 -8.70 11.41 21.23
CA THR A 190 -9.40 11.82 20.00
C THR A 190 -9.14 13.31 19.72
N ALA A 191 -9.11 13.66 18.45
CA ALA A 191 -9.05 15.04 17.99
C ALA A 191 -10.40 15.75 18.19
#